data_4a603e995a007b2ca4e9a7e8b26c4918
#
_entry.id   4a603e995a007b2ca4e9a7e8b26c4918
#
_cell.length_a   1.000
_cell.length_b   1.000
_cell.length_c   1.000
_cell.angle_alpha   90.00
_cell.angle_beta   90.00
_cell.angle_gamma   90.00
#
_symmetry.space_group_name_H-M   'P 1'
#
loop_
_entity.id
_entity.type
_entity.pdbx_description
1 polymer ?
#
loop_
_entity_poly.entity_id
_entity_poly.type
_entity_poly.pdbx_seq_one_letter_code
_entity_poly.pdbx_strand_id
1 'polypeptide(L)'
;MADNKIKKVVLAYSGGLDTSIIIPWLKENYDNCEVIAVSGDVGQGTELDGLEEKAIKTGASKLYIEDLNKEFVDEYIIPTVKAGAVYEGKYLLGTSFARPIIAKRLVEIAKAEGADAICHGCTGKGNDQVRFELAIKAYAPDMKIIAPWRTWEFKSREDEIEYAEKHNIPLKINRETNYSKDKNLWHLSHEGLDLENPANEPMYNKEGFLELGVSPEQAPDKAEYVTLTFEKGVPTKLNGEAIDSVELIKELNKIGGRNGVGITDIVENRLVGMKARGVYETPGGTILYAAHAKLEEICLDKDTLHYKQNVANAFAVLVYDGKWYTPLREALSAFVDSTQEYVTGDVKLKLYKGNIIDAGVTSPYSLYDEEIATFDEDQVYDQNDSAGFINLFGLPIKVRAKKGLIK
;
A
#
# COMPACT_ATOMS: atom_id res chain seq x y z
N MET A 1 40.28 18.19 4.27
CA MET A 1 38.90 17.72 4.13
C MET A 1 38.42 18.20 2.78
N ALA A 2 38.11 17.34 1.84
CA ALA A 2 37.61 17.77 0.53
C ALA A 2 36.27 18.47 0.79
N ASP A 3 36.20 19.72 0.40
CA ASP A 3 34.99 20.55 0.45
C ASP A 3 34.01 19.93 -0.57
N ASN A 4 33.13 19.03 -0.08
CA ASN A 4 32.18 18.26 -0.89
C ASN A 4 31.01 19.19 -1.21
N LYS A 5 31.30 20.21 -2.05
CA LYS A 5 30.33 21.23 -2.48
C LYS A 5 29.27 20.53 -3.34
N ILE A 6 28.01 20.55 -2.89
CA ILE A 6 26.89 20.02 -3.66
C ILE A 6 26.68 20.90 -4.90
N LYS A 7 26.78 20.32 -6.09
CA LYS A 7 26.59 20.99 -7.37
C LYS A 7 25.36 20.53 -8.11
N LYS A 8 24.92 19.29 -7.85
CA LYS A 8 23.77 18.67 -8.52
C LYS A 8 22.94 17.85 -7.52
N VAL A 9 21.65 18.09 -7.49
CA VAL A 9 20.69 17.43 -6.61
C VAL A 9 19.56 16.82 -7.42
N VAL A 10 19.23 15.56 -7.13
CA VAL A 10 17.99 14.91 -7.62
C VAL A 10 16.91 15.07 -6.57
N LEU A 11 15.79 15.68 -6.95
CA LEU A 11 14.67 15.97 -6.07
C LEU A 11 13.48 15.05 -6.36
N ALA A 12 12.98 14.36 -5.33
CA ALA A 12 11.66 13.70 -5.38
C ALA A 12 10.59 14.79 -5.51
N TYR A 13 9.93 14.85 -6.66
CA TYR A 13 9.07 15.97 -7.04
C TYR A 13 7.64 15.49 -7.32
N SER A 14 6.68 15.93 -6.51
CA SER A 14 5.26 15.68 -6.70
C SER A 14 4.49 16.84 -7.36
N GLY A 15 5.12 18.00 -7.47
CA GLY A 15 4.45 19.22 -7.94
C GLY A 15 3.56 19.89 -6.89
N GLY A 16 3.45 19.36 -5.67
CA GLY A 16 2.80 20.00 -4.55
C GLY A 16 3.54 21.25 -4.05
N LEU A 17 2.95 21.96 -3.07
CA LEU A 17 3.57 23.15 -2.47
C LEU A 17 4.97 22.85 -1.95
N ASP A 18 5.09 21.88 -1.05
CA ASP A 18 6.32 21.54 -0.34
C ASP A 18 7.48 21.22 -1.32
N THR A 19 7.22 20.36 -2.33
CA THR A 19 8.25 19.98 -3.28
C THR A 19 8.59 21.08 -4.27
N SER A 20 7.64 21.99 -4.58
CA SER A 20 7.89 23.10 -5.48
C SER A 20 8.78 24.19 -4.84
N ILE A 21 8.56 24.53 -3.57
CA ILE A 21 9.40 25.52 -2.86
C ILE A 21 10.81 25.01 -2.59
N ILE A 22 11.03 23.71 -2.58
CA ILE A 22 12.35 23.09 -2.39
C ILE A 22 13.30 23.45 -3.54
N ILE A 23 12.82 23.60 -4.77
CA ILE A 23 13.67 23.90 -5.93
C ILE A 23 14.44 25.21 -5.74
N PRO A 24 13.81 26.38 -5.53
CA PRO A 24 14.54 27.61 -5.28
C PRO A 24 15.31 27.57 -3.95
N TRP A 25 14.76 26.93 -2.91
CA TRP A 25 15.44 26.78 -1.64
C TRP A 25 16.79 26.04 -1.78
N LEU A 26 16.86 24.97 -2.56
CA LEU A 26 18.10 24.25 -2.84
C LEU A 26 19.13 25.16 -3.54
N LYS A 27 18.69 25.96 -4.50
CA LYS A 27 19.58 26.90 -5.21
C LYS A 27 20.13 27.97 -4.28
N GLU A 28 19.31 28.51 -3.39
CA GLU A 28 19.72 29.53 -2.42
C GLU A 28 20.72 28.99 -1.38
N ASN A 29 20.53 27.74 -0.94
CA ASN A 29 21.34 27.14 0.12
C ASN A 29 22.56 26.35 -0.34
N TYR A 30 22.63 26.00 -1.63
CA TYR A 30 23.71 25.18 -2.22
C TYR A 30 24.35 25.85 -3.46
N ASP A 31 24.69 27.13 -3.36
CA ASP A 31 25.44 27.88 -4.34
C ASP A 31 24.92 27.71 -5.79
N ASN A 32 23.62 27.90 -5.96
CA ASN A 32 22.91 27.75 -7.22
C ASN A 32 23.09 26.38 -7.89
N CYS A 33 23.04 25.30 -7.09
CA CYS A 33 23.16 23.93 -7.58
C CYS A 33 22.17 23.60 -8.69
N GLU A 34 22.51 22.66 -9.55
CA GLU A 34 21.61 22.10 -10.53
C GLU A 34 20.58 21.22 -9.83
N VAL A 35 19.28 21.44 -10.08
CA VAL A 35 18.19 20.65 -9.52
C VAL A 35 17.50 19.86 -10.63
N ILE A 36 17.56 18.53 -10.55
CA ILE A 36 16.87 17.60 -11.42
C ILE A 36 15.65 17.08 -10.67
N ALA A 37 14.46 17.40 -11.14
CA ALA A 37 13.23 16.90 -10.58
C ALA A 37 12.91 15.50 -11.11
N VAL A 38 12.36 14.64 -10.27
CA VAL A 38 11.95 13.27 -10.64
C VAL A 38 10.61 12.96 -10.02
N SER A 39 9.67 12.53 -10.85
CA SER A 39 8.35 12.01 -10.44
C SER A 39 8.20 10.58 -10.91
N GLY A 40 7.81 9.68 -10.02
CA GLY A 40 7.40 8.33 -10.38
C GLY A 40 5.90 8.30 -10.68
N ASP A 41 5.53 7.82 -11.87
CA ASP A 41 4.15 7.49 -12.18
C ASP A 41 3.82 6.12 -11.60
N VAL A 42 3.07 6.14 -10.51
CA VAL A 42 2.52 4.97 -9.83
C VAL A 42 0.98 4.95 -9.93
N GLY A 43 0.41 5.64 -10.94
CA GLY A 43 -1.02 5.68 -11.23
C GLY A 43 -1.78 6.80 -10.53
N GLN A 44 -1.13 7.93 -10.21
CA GLN A 44 -1.78 9.11 -9.64
C GLN A 44 -2.58 9.93 -10.66
N GLY A 45 -2.60 9.50 -11.93
CA GLY A 45 -3.46 10.05 -12.98
C GLY A 45 -3.11 11.50 -13.33
N THR A 46 -4.10 12.38 -13.32
CA THR A 46 -3.97 13.78 -13.77
C THR A 46 -3.05 14.66 -12.90
N GLU A 47 -2.54 14.16 -11.79
CA GLU A 47 -1.56 14.90 -10.98
C GLU A 47 -0.24 15.16 -11.71
N LEU A 48 0.04 14.37 -12.76
CA LEU A 48 1.24 14.53 -13.62
C LEU A 48 1.06 15.55 -14.75
N ASP A 49 -0.17 16.03 -14.99
CA ASP A 49 -0.46 16.94 -16.08
C ASP A 49 0.17 18.33 -15.84
N GLY A 50 0.99 18.78 -16.80
CA GLY A 50 1.68 20.06 -16.72
C GLY A 50 2.84 20.11 -15.70
N LEU A 51 3.23 18.97 -15.14
CA LEU A 51 4.26 18.88 -14.11
C LEU A 51 5.63 19.34 -14.62
N GLU A 52 5.97 19.03 -15.87
CA GLU A 52 7.25 19.44 -16.48
C GLU A 52 7.35 20.96 -16.61
N GLU A 53 6.30 21.58 -17.18
CA GLU A 53 6.27 23.03 -17.31
C GLU A 53 6.41 23.73 -15.95
N LYS A 54 5.72 23.20 -14.94
CA LYS A 54 5.80 23.69 -13.57
C LYS A 54 7.19 23.56 -12.97
N ALA A 55 7.82 22.38 -13.09
CA ALA A 55 9.16 22.12 -12.56
C ALA A 55 10.20 23.07 -13.17
N ILE A 56 10.18 23.22 -14.50
CA ILE A 56 11.11 24.11 -15.23
C ILE A 56 10.89 25.58 -14.85
N LYS A 57 9.63 26.04 -14.82
CA LYS A 57 9.30 27.42 -14.39
C LYS A 57 9.73 27.70 -12.95
N THR A 58 9.72 26.70 -12.10
CA THR A 58 10.16 26.82 -10.70
C THR A 58 11.68 26.83 -10.58
N GLY A 59 12.42 26.42 -11.62
CA GLY A 59 13.87 26.50 -11.68
C GLY A 59 14.59 25.17 -11.71
N ALA A 60 13.91 24.04 -11.89
CA ALA A 60 14.54 22.76 -12.19
C ALA A 60 15.20 22.83 -13.59
N SER A 61 16.34 22.19 -13.74
CA SER A 61 17.02 22.08 -15.05
C SER A 61 16.36 21.02 -15.94
N LYS A 62 15.73 20.01 -15.33
CA LYS A 62 15.12 18.87 -16.01
C LYS A 62 14.07 18.21 -15.11
N LEU A 63 13.06 17.60 -15.73
CA LEU A 63 12.14 16.69 -15.06
C LEU A 63 12.20 15.30 -15.73
N TYR A 64 12.30 14.27 -14.92
CA TYR A 64 12.00 12.89 -15.28
C TYR A 64 10.60 12.52 -14.77
N ILE A 65 9.77 11.97 -15.65
CA ILE A 65 8.52 11.28 -15.27
C ILE A 65 8.70 9.82 -15.67
N GLU A 66 8.83 8.95 -14.68
CA GLU A 66 9.14 7.54 -14.88
C GLU A 66 7.86 6.69 -14.71
N ASP A 67 7.45 5.99 -15.75
CA ASP A 67 6.35 5.02 -15.67
C ASP A 67 6.77 3.80 -14.85
N LEU A 68 6.23 3.71 -13.65
CA LEU A 68 6.49 2.63 -12.70
C LEU A 68 5.27 1.71 -12.52
N ASN A 69 4.18 1.93 -13.24
CA ASN A 69 2.90 1.26 -12.98
C ASN A 69 3.02 -0.27 -13.00
N LYS A 70 3.68 -0.82 -14.02
CA LYS A 70 3.83 -2.28 -14.17
C LYS A 70 4.71 -2.87 -13.08
N GLU A 71 5.88 -2.26 -12.82
CA GLU A 71 6.80 -2.67 -11.76
C GLU A 71 6.12 -2.56 -10.39
N PHE A 72 5.33 -1.50 -10.16
CA PHE A 72 4.59 -1.25 -8.93
C PHE A 72 3.57 -2.37 -8.64
N VAL A 73 2.81 -2.79 -9.65
CA VAL A 73 1.85 -3.87 -9.47
C VAL A 73 2.55 -5.21 -9.28
N ASP A 74 3.46 -5.57 -10.17
CA ASP A 74 4.00 -6.93 -10.23
C ASP A 74 5.01 -7.21 -9.11
N GLU A 75 5.82 -6.21 -8.72
CA GLU A 75 6.91 -6.41 -7.76
C GLU A 75 6.58 -5.94 -6.33
N TYR A 76 5.52 -5.12 -6.14
CA TYR A 76 5.18 -4.60 -4.81
C TYR A 76 3.75 -4.95 -4.38
N ILE A 77 2.76 -4.68 -5.21
CA ILE A 77 1.36 -4.97 -4.88
C ILE A 77 1.11 -6.47 -4.79
N ILE A 78 1.38 -7.21 -5.87
CA ILE A 78 1.09 -8.65 -5.93
C ILE A 78 1.80 -9.44 -4.82
N PRO A 79 3.10 -9.27 -4.55
CA PRO A 79 3.76 -9.94 -3.42
C PRO A 79 3.13 -9.61 -2.06
N THR A 80 2.67 -8.38 -1.86
CA THR A 80 2.02 -7.94 -0.62
C THR A 80 0.63 -8.57 -0.46
N VAL A 81 -0.13 -8.69 -1.56
CA VAL A 81 -1.43 -9.41 -1.60
C VAL A 81 -1.22 -10.89 -1.34
N LYS A 82 -0.27 -11.55 -2.01
CA LYS A 82 0.08 -12.97 -1.78
C LYS A 82 0.45 -13.22 -0.31
N ALA A 83 1.16 -12.30 0.31
CA ALA A 83 1.47 -12.36 1.73
C ALA A 83 0.23 -12.24 2.63
N GLY A 84 -0.87 -11.67 2.14
CA GLY A 84 -2.02 -11.31 2.95
C GLY A 84 -1.70 -10.17 3.92
N ALA A 85 -0.70 -9.32 3.60
CA ALA A 85 -0.15 -8.34 4.52
C ALA A 85 -1.08 -7.13 4.68
N VAL A 86 -1.60 -6.94 5.87
CA VAL A 86 -2.47 -5.80 6.25
C VAL A 86 -1.96 -5.20 7.55
N TYR A 87 -1.60 -3.93 7.53
CA TYR A 87 -1.09 -3.26 8.73
C TYR A 87 -2.23 -2.94 9.69
N GLU A 88 -2.04 -3.33 10.97
CA GLU A 88 -3.02 -3.16 12.05
C GLU A 88 -4.44 -3.65 11.70
N GLY A 89 -4.53 -4.68 10.85
CA GLY A 89 -5.78 -5.32 10.45
C GLY A 89 -6.69 -4.48 9.53
N LYS A 90 -6.22 -3.33 9.06
CA LYS A 90 -7.05 -2.40 8.27
C LYS A 90 -6.33 -1.76 7.07
N TYR A 91 -5.08 -1.35 7.22
CA TYR A 91 -4.37 -0.57 6.22
C TYR A 91 -3.69 -1.46 5.18
N LEU A 92 -4.08 -1.32 3.92
CA LEU A 92 -3.57 -2.10 2.77
C LEU A 92 -2.29 -1.53 2.16
N LEU A 93 -1.53 -0.74 2.92
CA LEU A 93 -0.12 -0.37 2.68
C LEU A 93 0.18 0.47 1.42
N GLY A 94 -0.81 1.10 0.80
CA GLY A 94 -0.65 1.74 -0.52
C GLY A 94 0.44 2.80 -0.62
N THR A 95 0.59 3.67 0.39
CA THR A 95 1.71 4.61 0.46
C THR A 95 3.02 3.90 0.80
N SER A 96 2.96 2.89 1.67
CA SER A 96 4.14 2.26 2.26
C SER A 96 5.01 1.54 1.24
N PHE A 97 4.42 0.85 0.27
CA PHE A 97 5.17 0.15 -0.77
C PHE A 97 5.41 1.02 -2.03
N ALA A 98 4.72 2.16 -2.19
CA ALA A 98 4.98 3.10 -3.28
C ALA A 98 6.30 3.88 -3.08
N ARG A 99 6.68 4.19 -1.84
CA ARG A 99 7.90 4.98 -1.57
C ARG A 99 9.20 4.24 -1.89
N PRO A 100 9.38 2.95 -1.57
CA PRO A 100 10.57 2.19 -1.94
C PRO A 100 10.85 2.14 -3.44
N ILE A 101 9.84 1.93 -4.29
CA ILE A 101 10.04 1.90 -5.75
C ILE A 101 10.44 3.28 -6.30
N ILE A 102 9.78 4.35 -5.85
CA ILE A 102 10.14 5.71 -6.25
C ILE A 102 11.57 6.04 -5.81
N ALA A 103 11.94 5.69 -4.57
CA ALA A 103 13.29 5.94 -4.04
C ALA A 103 14.37 5.17 -4.80
N LYS A 104 14.11 3.92 -5.21
CA LYS A 104 15.01 3.13 -6.08
C LYS A 104 15.24 3.87 -7.39
N ARG A 105 14.19 4.37 -8.04
CA ARG A 105 14.29 5.11 -9.29
C ARG A 105 15.04 6.45 -9.12
N LEU A 106 14.83 7.16 -8.01
CA LEU A 106 15.61 8.36 -7.67
C LEU A 106 17.10 8.08 -7.60
N VAL A 107 17.50 6.96 -6.98
CA VAL A 107 18.90 6.55 -6.88
C VAL A 107 19.49 6.21 -8.26
N GLU A 108 18.73 5.50 -9.09
CA GLU A 108 19.16 5.14 -10.46
C GLU A 108 19.44 6.41 -11.29
N ILE A 109 18.51 7.36 -11.26
CA ILE A 109 18.68 8.65 -11.95
C ILE A 109 19.81 9.46 -11.34
N ALA A 110 19.92 9.53 -10.00
CA ALA A 110 21.01 10.26 -9.36
C ALA A 110 22.38 9.73 -9.74
N LYS A 111 22.54 8.41 -9.86
CA LYS A 111 23.78 7.80 -10.34
C LYS A 111 24.04 8.11 -11.82
N ALA A 112 23.02 8.00 -12.67
CA ALA A 112 23.15 8.28 -14.11
C ALA A 112 23.51 9.76 -14.39
N GLU A 113 22.95 10.67 -13.62
CA GLU A 113 23.19 12.12 -13.74
C GLU A 113 24.46 12.57 -12.99
N GLY A 114 25.11 11.69 -12.24
CA GLY A 114 26.27 12.05 -11.41
C GLY A 114 25.92 13.07 -10.33
N ALA A 115 24.77 12.94 -9.70
CA ALA A 115 24.30 13.84 -8.66
C ALA A 115 25.06 13.63 -7.34
N ASP A 116 25.29 14.74 -6.62
CA ASP A 116 25.98 14.72 -5.32
C ASP A 116 25.03 14.39 -4.15
N ALA A 117 23.73 14.61 -4.34
CA ALA A 117 22.72 14.40 -3.32
C ALA A 117 21.33 14.06 -3.90
N ILE A 118 20.52 13.41 -3.07
CA ILE A 118 19.07 13.22 -3.29
C ILE A 118 18.33 14.05 -2.25
N CYS A 119 17.29 14.76 -2.68
CA CYS A 119 16.42 15.56 -1.82
C CYS A 119 14.99 15.02 -1.83
N HIS A 120 14.32 15.06 -0.68
CA HIS A 120 12.89 14.77 -0.56
C HIS A 120 12.18 15.81 0.31
N GLY A 121 10.89 16.04 0.03
CA GLY A 121 10.03 16.99 0.74
C GLY A 121 9.19 16.36 1.86
N CYS A 122 9.58 15.21 2.39
CA CYS A 122 8.81 14.56 3.46
C CYS A 122 8.94 15.30 4.78
N THR A 123 7.81 15.48 5.47
CA THR A 123 7.77 16.13 6.78
C THR A 123 8.43 15.27 7.86
N GLY A 124 8.96 15.90 8.92
CA GLY A 124 9.57 15.20 10.04
C GLY A 124 8.58 14.38 10.90
N LYS A 125 7.26 14.59 10.73
CA LYS A 125 6.19 13.87 11.42
C LYS A 125 5.65 12.69 10.60
N GLY A 126 6.02 12.56 9.31
CA GLY A 126 5.55 11.51 8.41
C GLY A 126 6.46 10.28 8.39
N ASN A 127 5.89 9.13 8.06
CA ASN A 127 6.65 7.88 7.87
C ASN A 127 7.48 7.90 6.58
N ASP A 128 7.08 8.68 5.59
CA ASP A 128 7.64 8.65 4.24
C ASP A 128 9.12 9.01 4.18
N GLN A 129 9.58 9.92 5.07
CA GLN A 129 11.00 10.21 5.19
C GLN A 129 11.82 8.95 5.48
N VAL A 130 11.33 8.07 6.36
CA VAL A 130 12.01 6.81 6.70
C VAL A 130 12.00 5.87 5.50
N ARG A 131 10.87 5.74 4.82
CA ARG A 131 10.70 4.86 3.65
C ARG A 131 11.62 5.26 2.50
N PHE A 132 11.69 6.55 2.17
CA PHE A 132 12.63 7.07 1.16
C PHE A 132 14.08 6.83 1.55
N GLU A 133 14.46 7.23 2.76
CA GLU A 133 15.87 7.17 3.17
C GLU A 133 16.40 5.75 3.34
N LEU A 134 15.58 4.81 3.85
CA LEU A 134 16.00 3.41 3.94
C LEU A 134 16.22 2.80 2.55
N ALA A 135 15.35 3.11 1.57
CA ALA A 135 15.53 2.66 0.19
C ALA A 135 16.76 3.32 -0.47
N ILE A 136 16.97 4.62 -0.26
CA ILE A 136 18.18 5.31 -0.76
C ILE A 136 19.43 4.66 -0.16
N LYS A 137 19.48 4.39 1.15
CA LYS A 137 20.60 3.74 1.82
C LYS A 137 20.86 2.32 1.32
N ALA A 138 19.82 1.59 0.94
CA ALA A 138 19.96 0.24 0.38
C ALA A 138 20.70 0.25 -0.97
N TYR A 139 20.45 1.24 -1.82
CA TYR A 139 21.01 1.31 -3.19
C TYR A 139 22.20 2.26 -3.34
N ALA A 140 22.32 3.26 -2.45
CA ALA A 140 23.38 4.25 -2.47
C ALA A 140 23.75 4.68 -1.03
N PRO A 141 24.49 3.83 -0.27
CA PRO A 141 24.75 4.04 1.15
C PRO A 141 25.51 5.34 1.45
N ASP A 142 26.33 5.79 0.52
CA ASP A 142 27.15 7.01 0.66
C ASP A 142 26.49 8.26 0.06
N MET A 143 25.30 8.13 -0.54
CA MET A 143 24.57 9.25 -1.14
C MET A 143 24.12 10.24 -0.07
N LYS A 144 24.43 11.51 -0.28
CA LYS A 144 23.97 12.58 0.60
C LYS A 144 22.46 12.75 0.50
N ILE A 145 21.78 12.84 1.63
CA ILE A 145 20.33 13.06 1.66
C ILE A 145 20.06 14.46 2.20
N ILE A 146 19.26 15.24 1.49
CA ILE A 146 18.79 16.55 1.88
C ILE A 146 17.31 16.44 2.22
N ALA A 147 16.97 16.79 3.44
CA ALA A 147 15.58 16.78 3.96
C ALA A 147 15.26 18.17 4.55
N PRO A 148 14.80 19.13 3.74
CA PRO A 148 14.63 20.54 4.14
C PRO A 148 13.76 20.72 5.39
N TRP A 149 12.69 19.95 5.52
CA TRP A 149 11.80 19.98 6.69
C TRP A 149 12.50 19.80 8.05
N ARG A 150 13.72 19.30 8.08
CA ARG A 150 14.51 19.14 9.30
C ARG A 150 15.41 20.37 9.61
N THR A 151 15.62 21.24 8.63
CA THR A 151 16.66 22.26 8.69
C THR A 151 16.18 23.66 8.28
N TRP A 152 15.12 23.79 7.49
CA TRP A 152 14.62 25.09 7.05
C TRP A 152 13.86 25.85 8.13
N GLU A 153 13.67 27.14 7.89
CA GLU A 153 13.07 28.04 8.89
C GLU A 153 11.54 28.10 8.86
N PHE A 154 10.89 27.49 7.84
CA PHE A 154 9.44 27.48 7.71
C PHE A 154 8.81 26.67 8.83
N LYS A 155 7.81 27.30 9.50
CA LYS A 155 7.11 26.72 10.65
C LYS A 155 5.65 26.41 10.35
N SER A 156 5.12 27.00 9.28
CA SER A 156 3.71 26.90 8.92
C SER A 156 3.54 26.80 7.42
N ARG A 157 2.35 26.35 7.01
CA ARG A 157 1.95 26.35 5.58
C ARG A 157 1.86 27.77 5.03
N GLU A 158 1.56 28.75 5.85
CA GLU A 158 1.54 30.16 5.49
C GLU A 158 2.92 30.64 5.08
N ASP A 159 3.97 30.29 5.84
CA ASP A 159 5.36 30.64 5.51
C ASP A 159 5.76 30.05 4.13
N GLU A 160 5.32 28.83 3.83
CA GLU A 160 5.57 28.18 2.53
C GLU A 160 4.86 28.89 1.39
N ILE A 161 3.61 29.31 1.61
CA ILE A 161 2.83 30.06 0.62
C ILE A 161 3.48 31.41 0.34
N GLU A 162 3.88 32.15 1.38
CA GLU A 162 4.57 33.44 1.23
C GLU A 162 5.90 33.29 0.48
N TYR A 163 6.65 32.23 0.77
CA TYR A 163 7.87 31.92 0.05
C TYR A 163 7.60 31.58 -1.43
N ALA A 164 6.57 30.79 -1.69
CA ALA A 164 6.16 30.44 -3.05
C ALA A 164 5.71 31.67 -3.85
N GLU A 165 4.94 32.58 -3.24
CA GLU A 165 4.51 33.84 -3.87
C GLU A 165 5.72 34.73 -4.20
N LYS A 166 6.67 34.87 -3.28
CA LYS A 166 7.92 35.63 -3.49
C LYS A 166 8.73 35.11 -4.68
N HIS A 167 8.71 33.80 -4.91
CA HIS A 167 9.43 33.14 -6.00
C HIS A 167 8.58 32.93 -7.27
N ASN A 168 7.35 33.47 -7.32
CA ASN A 168 6.42 33.34 -8.44
C ASN A 168 6.15 31.88 -8.85
N ILE A 169 6.09 30.98 -7.86
CA ILE A 169 5.81 29.56 -8.10
C ILE A 169 4.31 29.40 -8.42
N PRO A 170 3.93 28.78 -9.56
CA PRO A 170 2.54 28.59 -9.91
C PRO A 170 1.88 27.57 -8.98
N LEU A 171 1.04 28.04 -8.07
CA LEU A 171 0.31 27.20 -7.11
C LEU A 171 -1.20 27.25 -7.41
N LYS A 172 -1.81 26.06 -7.46
CA LYS A 172 -3.26 25.89 -7.42
C LYS A 172 -3.66 25.69 -5.94
N ILE A 173 -3.66 26.75 -5.14
CA ILE A 173 -3.99 26.64 -3.70
C ILE A 173 -5.41 27.10 -3.48
N ASN A 174 -6.24 26.23 -2.91
CA ASN A 174 -7.46 26.60 -2.23
C ASN A 174 -7.21 26.53 -0.72
N ARG A 175 -7.20 27.67 -0.02
CA ARG A 175 -6.78 27.80 1.37
C ARG A 175 -7.70 27.08 2.39
N GLU A 176 -8.93 26.75 1.99
CA GLU A 176 -9.98 26.43 2.99
C GLU A 176 -10.42 24.95 3.04
N THR A 177 -10.04 24.08 2.11
CA THR A 177 -10.72 22.77 1.99
C THR A 177 -9.85 21.57 1.66
N ASN A 178 -8.52 21.67 1.67
CA ASN A 178 -7.69 20.58 1.17
C ASN A 178 -7.20 19.66 2.28
N TYR A 179 -7.80 18.47 2.37
CA TYR A 179 -7.16 17.33 3.04
C TYR A 179 -5.79 17.05 2.43
N SER A 180 -4.85 16.59 3.24
CA SER A 180 -3.63 15.99 2.71
C SER A 180 -4.00 14.66 2.05
N LYS A 181 -3.72 14.53 0.75
CA LYS A 181 -4.06 13.36 -0.05
C LYS A 181 -2.79 12.75 -0.64
N ASP A 182 -2.75 11.43 -0.69
CA ASP A 182 -1.74 10.66 -1.41
C ASP A 182 -2.46 9.63 -2.28
N LYS A 183 -2.28 9.76 -3.60
CA LYS A 183 -2.96 8.96 -4.61
C LYS A 183 -1.97 8.14 -5.41
N ASN A 184 -2.31 6.89 -5.61
CA ASN A 184 -1.64 6.02 -6.57
C ASN A 184 -2.64 4.99 -7.12
N LEU A 185 -2.17 4.09 -7.97
CA LEU A 185 -3.01 3.06 -8.59
C LEU A 185 -3.76 2.20 -7.56
N TRP A 186 -3.18 1.99 -6.38
CA TRP A 186 -3.72 1.11 -5.35
C TRP A 186 -4.74 1.79 -4.44
N HIS A 187 -4.50 3.04 -4.06
CA HIS A 187 -5.31 3.72 -3.07
C HIS A 187 -5.32 5.24 -3.18
N LEU A 188 -6.17 5.85 -2.39
CA LEU A 188 -6.17 7.26 -2.06
C LEU A 188 -6.28 7.43 -0.54
N SER A 189 -5.43 8.25 0.07
CA SER A 189 -5.52 8.62 1.48
C SER A 189 -6.09 10.03 1.66
N HIS A 190 -6.78 10.23 2.79
CA HIS A 190 -7.26 11.53 3.26
C HIS A 190 -6.81 11.73 4.70
N GLU A 191 -6.07 12.80 4.97
CA GLU A 191 -5.57 13.14 6.31
C GLU A 191 -5.76 14.64 6.60
N GLY A 192 -5.76 15.01 7.86
CA GLY A 192 -5.81 16.40 8.32
C GLY A 192 -7.23 16.96 8.51
N LEU A 193 -7.32 18.27 8.74
CA LEU A 193 -8.55 19.01 8.97
C LEU A 193 -9.41 18.39 10.11
N ASP A 194 -10.70 18.19 9.85
CA ASP A 194 -11.65 17.61 10.80
C ASP A 194 -11.35 16.15 11.17
N LEU A 195 -10.59 15.41 10.33
CA LEU A 195 -10.14 14.06 10.60
C LEU A 195 -9.11 13.98 11.74
N GLU A 196 -8.43 15.08 12.08
CA GLU A 196 -7.48 15.12 13.21
C GLU A 196 -8.16 14.85 14.56
N ASN A 197 -9.45 15.15 14.66
CA ASN A 197 -10.25 14.78 15.81
C ASN A 197 -10.95 13.44 15.59
N PRO A 198 -10.56 12.35 16.27
CA PRO A 198 -11.16 11.03 16.07
C PRO A 198 -12.63 10.92 16.50
N ALA A 199 -13.17 11.93 17.19
CA ALA A 199 -14.58 12.01 17.53
C ALA A 199 -15.45 12.48 16.36
N ASN A 200 -14.86 13.05 15.30
CA ASN A 200 -15.61 13.51 14.13
C ASN A 200 -15.87 12.33 13.18
N GLU A 201 -17.10 12.27 12.69
CA GLU A 201 -17.44 11.38 11.56
C GLU A 201 -16.85 11.94 10.27
N PRO A 202 -16.16 11.12 9.44
CA PRO A 202 -15.69 11.56 8.14
C PRO A 202 -16.86 11.92 7.22
N MET A 203 -16.67 12.93 6.39
CA MET A 203 -17.74 13.45 5.52
C MET A 203 -17.95 12.58 4.27
N TYR A 204 -18.18 11.28 4.43
CA TYR A 204 -18.29 10.31 3.32
C TYR A 204 -19.27 10.69 2.21
N ASN A 205 -20.35 11.37 2.55
CA ASN A 205 -21.40 11.76 1.61
C ASN A 205 -21.22 13.17 1.03
N LYS A 206 -20.18 13.90 1.47
CA LYS A 206 -19.87 15.22 0.92
C LYS A 206 -19.27 15.07 -0.47
N GLU A 207 -19.79 15.81 -1.43
CA GLU A 207 -19.26 15.86 -2.79
C GLU A 207 -17.76 16.18 -2.81
N GLY A 208 -16.97 15.35 -3.50
CA GLY A 208 -15.51 15.49 -3.62
C GLY A 208 -14.71 15.04 -2.40
N PHE A 209 -15.32 14.46 -1.35
CA PHE A 209 -14.58 13.81 -0.29
C PHE A 209 -14.01 12.49 -0.78
N LEU A 210 -14.86 11.54 -1.18
CA LEU A 210 -14.44 10.30 -1.85
C LEU A 210 -14.17 10.57 -3.34
N GLU A 211 -13.07 10.02 -3.87
CA GLU A 211 -12.67 10.21 -5.27
C GLU A 211 -12.58 8.90 -6.06
N LEU A 212 -12.34 7.76 -5.38
CA LEU A 212 -12.27 6.46 -6.03
C LEU A 212 -13.60 5.73 -6.04
N GLY A 213 -14.55 6.19 -5.23
CA GLY A 213 -15.85 5.56 -5.14
C GLY A 213 -16.93 6.42 -4.51
N VAL A 214 -17.97 5.76 -4.04
CA VAL A 214 -19.09 6.36 -3.34
C VAL A 214 -19.24 5.73 -1.94
N SER A 215 -19.96 6.40 -1.04
CA SER A 215 -20.28 5.78 0.25
C SER A 215 -21.22 4.58 0.07
N PRO A 216 -21.27 3.64 1.02
CA PRO A 216 -22.24 2.53 1.00
C PRO A 216 -23.69 2.98 0.84
N GLU A 217 -24.07 4.14 1.40
CA GLU A 217 -25.40 4.71 1.28
C GLU A 217 -25.73 5.12 -0.15
N GLN A 218 -24.76 5.66 -0.88
CA GLN A 218 -24.90 6.11 -2.27
C GLN A 218 -24.71 4.99 -3.30
N ALA A 219 -24.19 3.82 -2.88
CA ALA A 219 -23.98 2.68 -3.77
C ALA A 219 -25.33 2.09 -4.25
N PRO A 220 -25.36 1.44 -5.44
CA PRO A 220 -26.57 0.88 -6.01
C PRO A 220 -27.30 -0.15 -5.11
N ASP A 221 -28.63 -0.18 -5.20
CA ASP A 221 -29.47 -1.19 -4.53
C ASP A 221 -29.47 -2.56 -5.25
N LYS A 222 -28.70 -2.71 -6.30
CA LYS A 222 -28.51 -3.95 -7.04
C LYS A 222 -27.10 -4.48 -6.81
N ALA A 223 -26.99 -5.70 -6.32
CA ALA A 223 -25.71 -6.36 -6.15
C ALA A 223 -25.00 -6.60 -7.50
N GLU A 224 -23.68 -6.47 -7.48
CA GLU A 224 -22.80 -6.78 -8.61
C GLU A 224 -21.92 -7.98 -8.27
N TYR A 225 -21.70 -8.86 -9.24
CA TYR A 225 -20.84 -10.02 -9.07
C TYR A 225 -19.53 -9.81 -9.83
N VAL A 226 -18.43 -10.26 -9.23
CA VAL A 226 -17.11 -10.28 -9.84
C VAL A 226 -16.49 -11.65 -9.63
N THR A 227 -15.83 -12.16 -10.67
CA THR A 227 -15.07 -13.42 -10.61
C THR A 227 -13.62 -13.14 -10.92
N LEU A 228 -12.73 -13.57 -10.02
CA LEU A 228 -11.28 -13.48 -10.18
C LEU A 228 -10.70 -14.88 -10.36
N THR A 229 -9.87 -15.07 -11.37
CA THR A 229 -9.07 -16.30 -11.56
C THR A 229 -7.65 -16.03 -11.07
N PHE A 230 -7.13 -16.93 -10.27
CA PHE A 230 -5.74 -16.90 -9.79
C PHE A 230 -4.96 -18.10 -10.33
N GLU A 231 -3.68 -17.87 -10.61
CA GLU A 231 -2.67 -18.87 -10.90
C GLU A 231 -1.47 -18.68 -9.97
N LYS A 232 -1.20 -19.64 -9.10
CA LYS A 232 -0.13 -19.56 -8.09
C LYS A 232 -0.19 -18.25 -7.24
N GLY A 233 -1.38 -17.91 -6.80
CA GLY A 233 -1.64 -16.70 -5.99
C GLY A 233 -1.64 -15.38 -6.77
N VAL A 234 -1.38 -15.40 -8.08
CA VAL A 234 -1.39 -14.21 -8.96
C VAL A 234 -2.73 -14.12 -9.67
N PRO A 235 -3.45 -13.00 -9.63
CA PRO A 235 -4.69 -12.82 -10.37
C PRO A 235 -4.39 -12.68 -11.87
N THR A 236 -5.05 -13.48 -12.72
CA THR A 236 -4.78 -13.54 -14.17
C THR A 236 -5.99 -13.22 -15.03
N LYS A 237 -7.23 -13.37 -14.49
CA LYS A 237 -8.45 -13.07 -15.24
C LYS A 237 -9.47 -12.33 -14.36
N LEU A 238 -10.27 -11.50 -15.02
CA LEU A 238 -11.43 -10.84 -14.44
C LEU A 238 -12.66 -11.25 -15.25
N ASN A 239 -13.68 -11.82 -14.58
CA ASN A 239 -14.93 -12.29 -15.19
C ASN A 239 -14.72 -13.25 -16.38
N GLY A 240 -13.67 -14.09 -16.29
CA GLY A 240 -13.32 -15.09 -17.29
C GLY A 240 -12.36 -14.59 -18.40
N GLU A 241 -12.15 -13.29 -18.52
CA GLU A 241 -11.28 -12.69 -19.52
C GLU A 241 -9.88 -12.42 -18.96
N ALA A 242 -8.85 -12.80 -19.70
CA ALA A 242 -7.46 -12.49 -19.34
C ALA A 242 -7.23 -10.98 -19.37
N ILE A 243 -6.51 -10.47 -18.38
CA ILE A 243 -6.31 -9.03 -18.20
C ILE A 243 -4.89 -8.75 -17.72
N ASP A 244 -4.31 -7.65 -18.16
CA ASP A 244 -3.03 -7.15 -17.63
C ASP A 244 -3.17 -6.76 -16.16
N SER A 245 -2.12 -6.94 -15.37
CA SER A 245 -2.16 -6.70 -13.92
C SER A 245 -2.48 -5.25 -13.56
N VAL A 246 -2.00 -4.28 -14.32
CA VAL A 246 -2.30 -2.84 -14.10
C VAL A 246 -3.76 -2.56 -14.41
N GLU A 247 -4.26 -3.05 -15.56
CA GLU A 247 -5.66 -2.88 -15.93
C GLU A 247 -6.61 -3.62 -14.97
N LEU A 248 -6.19 -4.77 -14.45
CA LEU A 248 -6.96 -5.48 -13.41
C LEU A 248 -7.21 -4.59 -12.20
N ILE A 249 -6.17 -3.93 -11.66
CA ILE A 249 -6.32 -3.04 -10.50
C ILE A 249 -7.23 -1.87 -10.84
N LYS A 250 -7.07 -1.26 -12.03
CA LYS A 250 -7.94 -0.15 -12.48
C LYS A 250 -9.41 -0.56 -12.56
N GLU A 251 -9.68 -1.72 -13.16
CA GLU A 251 -11.06 -2.21 -13.29
C GLU A 251 -11.65 -2.60 -11.94
N LEU A 252 -10.87 -3.24 -11.06
CA LEU A 252 -11.33 -3.55 -9.70
C LEU A 252 -11.59 -2.28 -8.87
N ASN A 253 -10.79 -1.22 -9.05
CA ASN A 253 -11.05 0.08 -8.43
C ASN A 253 -12.39 0.66 -8.89
N LYS A 254 -12.70 0.61 -10.18
CA LYS A 254 -13.99 1.09 -10.72
C LYS A 254 -15.16 0.25 -10.19
N ILE A 255 -15.01 -1.09 -10.18
CA ILE A 255 -16.04 -2.01 -9.70
C ILE A 255 -16.28 -1.80 -8.19
N GLY A 256 -15.22 -1.82 -7.38
CA GLY A 256 -15.31 -1.65 -5.94
C GLY A 256 -15.83 -0.26 -5.56
N GLY A 257 -15.30 0.79 -6.20
CA GLY A 257 -15.68 2.16 -5.93
C GLY A 257 -17.16 2.44 -6.14
N ARG A 258 -17.74 2.01 -7.29
CA ARG A 258 -19.19 2.20 -7.54
C ARG A 258 -20.09 1.39 -6.62
N ASN A 259 -19.57 0.36 -5.97
CA ASN A 259 -20.29 -0.46 -5.00
C ASN A 259 -20.04 -0.04 -3.54
N GLY A 260 -19.32 1.06 -3.31
CA GLY A 260 -19.00 1.59 -1.97
C GLY A 260 -18.01 0.75 -1.19
N VAL A 261 -17.24 -0.11 -1.86
CA VAL A 261 -16.25 -1.02 -1.25
C VAL A 261 -14.92 -0.31 -1.05
N GLY A 262 -14.23 -0.64 0.05
CA GLY A 262 -12.82 -0.28 0.26
C GLY A 262 -12.58 1.03 0.99
N ILE A 263 -13.57 1.54 1.71
CA ILE A 263 -13.41 2.70 2.60
C ILE A 263 -12.94 2.22 3.98
N THR A 264 -11.85 2.76 4.46
CA THR A 264 -11.27 2.39 5.77
C THR A 264 -10.90 3.63 6.56
N ASP A 265 -11.44 3.78 7.76
CA ASP A 265 -11.04 4.77 8.76
C ASP A 265 -10.18 4.09 9.82
N ILE A 266 -8.96 4.57 10.01
CA ILE A 266 -8.00 4.00 10.95
C ILE A 266 -7.26 5.08 11.73
N VAL A 267 -7.08 4.83 13.02
CA VAL A 267 -6.07 5.51 13.84
C VAL A 267 -4.87 4.58 13.94
N GLU A 268 -3.87 4.82 13.11
CA GLU A 268 -2.68 3.98 13.00
C GLU A 268 -1.54 4.43 13.91
N ASN A 269 -0.65 3.52 14.25
CA ASN A 269 0.60 3.85 14.94
C ASN A 269 1.69 4.13 13.91
N ARG A 270 2.10 5.40 13.79
CA ARG A 270 3.20 5.79 12.91
C ARG A 270 4.54 5.28 13.42
N LEU A 271 5.43 4.97 12.49
CA LEU A 271 6.80 4.56 12.76
C LEU A 271 7.56 5.57 13.63
N VAL A 272 7.28 6.84 13.46
CA VAL A 272 7.86 7.95 14.24
C VAL A 272 7.26 8.09 15.65
N GLY A 273 6.41 7.16 16.10
CA GLY A 273 5.97 7.02 17.49
C GLY A 273 4.66 7.71 17.85
N MET A 274 4.00 8.41 16.94
CA MET A 274 2.69 9.04 17.19
C MET A 274 1.55 8.24 16.56
N LYS A 275 0.34 8.45 17.08
CA LYS A 275 -0.88 8.01 16.40
C LYS A 275 -1.32 9.06 15.38
N ALA A 276 -1.82 8.60 14.24
CA ALA A 276 -2.40 9.46 13.22
C ALA A 276 -3.66 8.81 12.64
N ARG A 277 -4.64 9.61 12.28
CA ARG A 277 -5.86 9.13 11.64
C ARG A 277 -5.84 9.44 10.15
N GLY A 278 -6.21 8.44 9.36
CA GLY A 278 -6.44 8.59 7.94
C GLY A 278 -7.69 7.83 7.50
N VAL A 279 -8.34 8.36 6.47
CA VAL A 279 -9.38 7.64 5.72
C VAL A 279 -8.77 7.22 4.41
N TYR A 280 -8.89 5.94 4.09
CA TYR A 280 -8.32 5.34 2.89
C TYR A 280 -9.41 4.81 1.99
N GLU A 281 -9.27 5.06 0.69
CA GLU A 281 -10.06 4.41 -0.36
C GLU A 281 -9.15 3.40 -1.06
N THR A 282 -9.47 2.11 -0.94
CA THR A 282 -8.71 1.02 -1.58
C THR A 282 -9.68 -0.01 -2.18
N PRO A 283 -10.55 0.40 -3.10
CA PRO A 283 -11.67 -0.44 -3.54
C PRO A 283 -11.23 -1.73 -4.22
N GLY A 284 -10.34 -1.67 -5.19
CA GLY A 284 -9.82 -2.83 -5.90
C GLY A 284 -8.97 -3.73 -5.01
N GLY A 285 -8.15 -3.13 -4.16
CA GLY A 285 -7.33 -3.86 -3.21
C GLY A 285 -8.16 -4.67 -2.23
N THR A 286 -9.24 -4.10 -1.70
CA THR A 286 -10.14 -4.80 -0.77
C THR A 286 -10.80 -6.02 -1.42
N ILE A 287 -11.24 -5.90 -2.69
CA ILE A 287 -11.77 -7.05 -3.46
C ILE A 287 -10.69 -8.11 -3.66
N LEU A 288 -9.49 -7.70 -4.04
CA LEU A 288 -8.39 -8.61 -4.35
C LEU A 288 -7.94 -9.40 -3.11
N TYR A 289 -7.82 -8.73 -1.95
CA TYR A 289 -7.52 -9.41 -0.68
C TYR A 289 -8.61 -10.40 -0.27
N ALA A 290 -9.88 -10.02 -0.38
CA ALA A 290 -10.99 -10.92 -0.06
C ALA A 290 -11.00 -12.17 -0.95
N ALA A 291 -10.81 -12.00 -2.25
CA ALA A 291 -10.76 -13.11 -3.20
C ALA A 291 -9.56 -14.03 -2.96
N HIS A 292 -8.37 -13.46 -2.76
CA HIS A 292 -7.16 -14.24 -2.50
C HIS A 292 -7.27 -15.04 -1.21
N ALA A 293 -7.72 -14.42 -0.11
CA ALA A 293 -7.92 -15.09 1.16
C ALA A 293 -8.94 -16.25 1.05
N LYS A 294 -10.03 -16.04 0.29
CA LYS A 294 -11.03 -17.08 0.06
C LYS A 294 -10.49 -18.28 -0.70
N LEU A 295 -9.59 -18.07 -1.65
CA LEU A 295 -8.95 -19.17 -2.36
C LEU A 295 -7.97 -19.94 -1.46
N GLU A 296 -7.21 -19.24 -0.62
CA GLU A 296 -6.30 -19.88 0.35
C GLU A 296 -7.03 -20.79 1.34
N GLU A 297 -8.25 -20.45 1.74
CA GLU A 297 -9.08 -21.27 2.66
C GLU A 297 -9.26 -22.71 2.17
N ILE A 298 -9.36 -22.91 0.86
CA ILE A 298 -9.58 -24.24 0.29
C ILE A 298 -8.31 -24.92 -0.23
N CYS A 299 -7.22 -24.14 -0.47
CA CYS A 299 -5.97 -24.66 -1.04
C CYS A 299 -4.89 -24.96 0.00
N LEU A 300 -4.91 -24.30 1.17
CA LEU A 300 -3.88 -24.46 2.19
C LEU A 300 -4.37 -25.35 3.33
N ASP A 301 -3.47 -26.23 3.83
CA ASP A 301 -3.71 -26.95 5.06
C ASP A 301 -3.73 -26.01 6.28
N LYS A 302 -4.30 -26.49 7.37
CA LYS A 302 -4.47 -25.74 8.61
C LYS A 302 -3.17 -25.13 9.14
N ASP A 303 -2.09 -25.89 9.18
CA ASP A 303 -0.85 -25.45 9.83
C ASP A 303 -0.16 -24.38 8.97
N THR A 304 -0.14 -24.57 7.65
CA THR A 304 0.36 -23.60 6.68
C THR A 304 -0.46 -22.30 6.73
N LEU A 305 -1.78 -22.38 6.68
CA LEU A 305 -2.67 -21.21 6.72
C LEU A 305 -2.49 -20.40 8.00
N HIS A 306 -2.46 -21.06 9.17
CA HIS A 306 -2.29 -20.38 10.46
C HIS A 306 -0.89 -19.76 10.61
N TYR A 307 0.16 -20.45 10.16
CA TYR A 307 1.50 -19.87 10.23
C TYR A 307 1.67 -18.68 9.28
N LYS A 308 1.09 -18.79 8.07
CA LYS A 308 1.09 -17.70 7.10
C LYS A 308 0.46 -16.40 7.64
N GLN A 309 -0.56 -16.48 8.50
CA GLN A 309 -1.13 -15.30 9.16
C GLN A 309 -0.10 -14.55 10.04
N ASN A 310 0.80 -15.27 10.72
CA ASN A 310 1.89 -14.65 11.48
C ASN A 310 2.91 -13.99 10.54
N VAL A 311 3.23 -14.68 9.44
CA VAL A 311 4.11 -14.14 8.39
C VAL A 311 3.50 -12.89 7.76
N ALA A 312 2.20 -12.88 7.47
CA ALA A 312 1.46 -11.73 6.92
C ALA A 312 1.60 -10.49 7.81
N ASN A 313 1.43 -10.66 9.12
CA ASN A 313 1.60 -9.55 10.06
C ASN A 313 3.05 -9.03 10.10
N ALA A 314 4.04 -9.93 10.15
CA ALA A 314 5.45 -9.54 10.12
C ALA A 314 5.81 -8.84 8.79
N PHE A 315 5.31 -9.34 7.66
CA PHE A 315 5.49 -8.74 6.35
C PHE A 315 4.89 -7.32 6.29
N ALA A 316 3.66 -7.15 6.80
CA ALA A 316 2.99 -5.86 6.86
C ALA A 316 3.78 -4.80 7.63
N VAL A 317 4.35 -5.18 8.79
CA VAL A 317 5.19 -4.30 9.60
C VAL A 317 6.46 -3.90 8.85
N LEU A 318 7.12 -4.85 8.18
CA LEU A 318 8.32 -4.53 7.40
C LEU A 318 8.03 -3.56 6.26
N VAL A 319 6.92 -3.76 5.54
CA VAL A 319 6.49 -2.86 4.46
C VAL A 319 6.15 -1.48 5.03
N TYR A 320 5.35 -1.43 6.10
CA TYR A 320 4.97 -0.19 6.76
C TYR A 320 6.18 0.63 7.22
N ASP A 321 7.18 -0.05 7.77
CA ASP A 321 8.44 0.54 8.26
C ASP A 321 9.42 0.94 7.14
N GLY A 322 9.10 0.72 5.87
CA GLY A 322 10.00 1.01 4.75
C GLY A 322 11.16 0.03 4.60
N LYS A 323 11.06 -1.15 5.22
CA LYS A 323 12.10 -2.20 5.20
C LYS A 323 11.94 -3.16 4.01
N TRP A 324 11.52 -2.64 2.85
CA TRP A 324 11.31 -3.45 1.65
C TRP A 324 12.55 -4.19 1.20
N TYR A 325 13.71 -3.53 1.22
CA TYR A 325 15.00 -4.08 0.76
C TYR A 325 15.82 -4.67 1.91
N THR A 326 15.19 -5.56 2.70
CA THR A 326 15.86 -6.23 3.82
C THR A 326 15.83 -7.75 3.68
N PRO A 327 16.85 -8.46 4.17
CA PRO A 327 16.90 -9.93 4.09
C PRO A 327 15.68 -10.62 4.70
N LEU A 328 15.12 -10.06 5.78
CA LEU A 328 13.93 -10.64 6.41
C LEU A 328 12.70 -10.54 5.47
N ARG A 329 12.48 -9.40 4.82
CA ARG A 329 11.38 -9.28 3.87
C ARG A 329 11.55 -10.27 2.70
N GLU A 330 12.78 -10.44 2.20
CA GLU A 330 13.09 -11.39 1.12
C GLU A 330 12.81 -12.83 1.55
N ALA A 331 13.25 -13.22 2.76
CA ALA A 331 12.99 -14.53 3.31
C ALA A 331 11.49 -14.82 3.49
N LEU A 332 10.72 -13.81 3.98
CA LEU A 332 9.27 -13.94 4.12
C LEU A 332 8.58 -14.02 2.75
N SER A 333 9.06 -13.29 1.73
CA SER A 333 8.56 -13.42 0.35
C SER A 333 8.78 -14.83 -0.19
N ALA A 334 9.97 -15.41 -0.01
CA ALA A 334 10.26 -16.76 -0.44
C ALA A 334 9.36 -17.81 0.26
N PHE A 335 9.10 -17.64 1.56
CA PHE A 335 8.14 -18.47 2.28
C PHE A 335 6.73 -18.32 1.67
N VAL A 336 6.27 -17.08 1.47
CA VAL A 336 4.96 -16.81 0.87
C VAL A 336 4.86 -17.47 -0.51
N ASP A 337 5.84 -17.25 -1.39
CA ASP A 337 5.84 -17.81 -2.75
C ASP A 337 5.74 -19.34 -2.74
N SER A 338 6.43 -20.00 -1.82
CA SER A 338 6.32 -21.45 -1.63
C SER A 338 4.91 -21.90 -1.27
N THR A 339 4.18 -21.12 -0.46
CA THR A 339 2.80 -21.46 -0.08
C THR A 339 1.80 -21.26 -1.21
N GLN A 340 2.16 -20.47 -2.23
CA GLN A 340 1.25 -20.10 -3.32
C GLN A 340 1.24 -21.07 -4.50
N GLU A 341 2.12 -22.06 -4.52
CA GLU A 341 2.29 -22.95 -5.69
C GLU A 341 0.98 -23.62 -6.15
N TYR A 342 0.09 -23.93 -5.21
CA TYR A 342 -1.20 -24.57 -5.46
C TYR A 342 -2.40 -23.64 -5.22
N VAL A 343 -2.19 -22.37 -4.93
CA VAL A 343 -3.26 -21.38 -4.77
C VAL A 343 -3.70 -20.92 -6.16
N THR A 344 -4.49 -21.76 -6.81
CA THR A 344 -4.95 -21.60 -8.21
C THR A 344 -6.43 -21.96 -8.28
N GLY A 345 -7.22 -21.09 -8.91
CA GLY A 345 -8.66 -21.32 -9.02
C GLY A 345 -9.45 -20.04 -9.25
N ASP A 346 -10.78 -20.19 -9.21
CA ASP A 346 -11.72 -19.10 -9.43
C ASP A 346 -12.44 -18.74 -8.13
N VAL A 347 -12.54 -17.45 -7.85
CA VAL A 347 -13.30 -16.91 -6.74
C VAL A 347 -14.35 -15.95 -7.24
N LYS A 348 -15.60 -16.22 -6.91
CA LYS A 348 -16.75 -15.36 -7.21
C LYS A 348 -17.16 -14.61 -5.95
N LEU A 349 -17.24 -13.29 -6.04
CA LEU A 349 -17.67 -12.40 -4.97
C LEU A 349 -18.93 -11.64 -5.39
N LYS A 350 -19.77 -11.33 -4.41
CA LYS A 350 -20.94 -10.47 -4.54
C LYS A 350 -20.68 -9.18 -3.80
N LEU A 351 -20.74 -8.05 -4.52
CA LEU A 351 -20.54 -6.72 -3.97
C LEU A 351 -21.90 -6.03 -3.75
N TYR A 352 -22.13 -5.51 -2.56
CA TYR A 352 -23.38 -4.84 -2.25
C TYR A 352 -23.22 -3.85 -1.10
N LYS A 353 -23.46 -2.57 -1.37
CA LYS A 353 -23.48 -1.53 -0.33
C LYS A 353 -22.23 -1.55 0.56
N GLY A 354 -21.05 -1.55 -0.03
CA GLY A 354 -19.77 -1.57 0.67
C GLY A 354 -19.33 -2.93 1.21
N ASN A 355 -20.19 -3.96 1.12
CA ASN A 355 -19.87 -5.30 1.58
C ASN A 355 -19.35 -6.17 0.46
N ILE A 356 -18.43 -7.07 0.80
CA ILE A 356 -17.99 -8.17 -0.03
C ILE A 356 -18.53 -9.46 0.59
N ILE A 357 -19.26 -10.23 -0.19
CA ILE A 357 -19.96 -11.45 0.23
C ILE A 357 -19.44 -12.59 -0.65
N ASP A 358 -19.01 -13.68 -0.04
CA ASP A 358 -18.60 -14.89 -0.76
C ASP A 358 -19.74 -15.45 -1.59
N ALA A 359 -19.48 -15.77 -2.86
CA ALA A 359 -20.47 -16.28 -3.79
C ALA A 359 -20.03 -17.57 -4.49
N GLY A 360 -18.88 -18.11 -4.09
CA GLY A 360 -18.35 -19.39 -4.56
C GLY A 360 -16.85 -19.35 -4.80
N VAL A 361 -16.20 -20.49 -4.63
CA VAL A 361 -14.77 -20.70 -4.89
C VAL A 361 -14.55 -22.11 -5.44
N THR A 362 -13.65 -22.22 -6.41
CA THR A 362 -13.26 -23.50 -6.98
C THR A 362 -11.76 -23.56 -7.22
N SER A 363 -11.16 -24.72 -7.01
CA SER A 363 -9.74 -24.97 -7.27
C SER A 363 -9.52 -26.42 -7.68
N PRO A 364 -8.65 -26.69 -8.65
CA PRO A 364 -8.21 -28.08 -8.93
C PRO A 364 -7.31 -28.64 -7.82
N TYR A 365 -6.85 -27.80 -6.90
CA TYR A 365 -5.99 -28.16 -5.77
C TYR A 365 -6.73 -28.01 -4.41
N SER A 366 -8.06 -28.00 -4.43
CA SER A 366 -8.87 -27.90 -3.21
C SER A 366 -8.57 -29.05 -2.25
N LEU A 367 -8.33 -28.73 -1.01
CA LEU A 367 -8.29 -29.68 0.11
C LEU A 367 -9.67 -29.94 0.71
N TYR A 368 -10.69 -29.15 0.31
CA TYR A 368 -12.08 -29.40 0.64
C TYR A 368 -12.60 -30.51 -0.25
N ASP A 369 -12.92 -31.62 0.35
CA ASP A 369 -13.48 -32.80 -0.29
C ASP A 369 -14.94 -32.97 0.14
N GLU A 370 -15.86 -32.91 -0.82
CA GLU A 370 -17.31 -32.96 -0.56
C GLU A 370 -17.74 -34.32 0.00
N GLU A 371 -17.07 -35.43 -0.40
CA GLU A 371 -17.38 -36.77 0.08
C GLU A 371 -16.97 -36.94 1.55
N ILE A 372 -15.85 -36.32 1.97
CA ILE A 372 -15.39 -36.37 3.37
C ILE A 372 -16.14 -35.37 4.23
N ALA A 373 -16.49 -34.19 3.69
CA ALA A 373 -17.12 -33.10 4.44
C ALA A 373 -18.65 -33.22 4.57
N THR A 374 -19.27 -34.24 3.94
CA THR A 374 -20.71 -34.42 3.97
C THR A 374 -21.22 -34.73 5.38
N PHE A 375 -22.46 -34.31 5.67
CA PHE A 375 -23.23 -34.75 6.85
C PHE A 375 -24.09 -36.00 6.57
N ASP A 376 -24.13 -36.45 5.33
CA ASP A 376 -24.81 -37.68 4.95
C ASP A 376 -23.91 -38.89 5.24
N GLU A 377 -24.44 -40.10 5.00
CA GLU A 377 -23.67 -41.35 5.13
C GLU A 377 -22.54 -41.37 4.10
N ASP A 378 -21.29 -41.50 4.57
CA ASP A 378 -20.13 -41.68 3.75
C ASP A 378 -19.42 -43.02 4.00
N GLN A 379 -18.57 -43.45 3.08
CA GLN A 379 -17.75 -44.68 3.18
C GLN A 379 -16.27 -44.37 3.24
N VAL A 380 -15.89 -43.07 3.29
CA VAL A 380 -14.50 -42.62 3.17
C VAL A 380 -13.89 -42.35 4.53
N TYR A 381 -14.68 -41.93 5.52
CA TYR A 381 -14.24 -41.54 6.84
C TYR A 381 -14.77 -42.49 7.94
N ASP A 382 -13.86 -43.15 8.66
CA ASP A 382 -14.25 -43.95 9.83
C ASP A 382 -14.34 -43.07 11.10
N GLN A 383 -15.55 -42.76 11.54
CA GLN A 383 -15.80 -41.95 12.72
C GLN A 383 -15.22 -42.57 14.03
N ASN A 384 -14.92 -43.88 14.06
CA ASN A 384 -14.32 -44.53 15.23
C ASN A 384 -12.87 -44.10 15.45
N ASP A 385 -12.13 -43.68 14.42
CA ASP A 385 -10.75 -43.23 14.52
C ASP A 385 -10.61 -41.98 15.42
N SER A 386 -11.66 -41.15 15.49
CA SER A 386 -11.71 -39.98 16.34
C SER A 386 -11.54 -40.29 17.82
N ALA A 387 -12.08 -41.42 18.31
CA ALA A 387 -11.99 -41.81 19.71
C ALA A 387 -10.53 -42.09 20.11
N GLY A 388 -9.77 -42.80 19.28
CA GLY A 388 -8.36 -43.05 19.51
C GLY A 388 -7.53 -41.77 19.53
N PHE A 389 -7.74 -40.88 18.55
CA PHE A 389 -7.10 -39.58 18.50
C PHE A 389 -7.42 -38.74 19.74
N ILE A 390 -8.68 -38.59 20.13
CA ILE A 390 -9.10 -37.79 21.28
C ILE A 390 -8.49 -38.32 22.59
N ASN A 391 -8.43 -39.64 22.77
CA ASN A 391 -7.82 -40.27 23.96
C ASN A 391 -6.35 -39.87 24.11
N LEU A 392 -5.56 -39.91 23.02
CA LEU A 392 -4.14 -39.56 23.04
C LEU A 392 -3.94 -38.04 23.15
N PHE A 393 -4.64 -37.27 22.33
CA PHE A 393 -4.53 -35.83 22.31
C PHE A 393 -5.00 -35.17 23.62
N GLY A 394 -6.00 -35.75 24.27
CA GLY A 394 -6.54 -35.30 25.56
C GLY A 394 -5.73 -35.72 26.80
N LEU A 395 -4.68 -36.55 26.68
CA LEU A 395 -3.90 -37.02 27.84
C LEU A 395 -3.38 -35.89 28.74
N PRO A 396 -2.79 -34.80 28.24
CA PRO A 396 -2.32 -33.72 29.11
C PRO A 396 -3.45 -33.11 29.95
N ILE A 397 -4.63 -32.93 29.34
CA ILE A 397 -5.83 -32.41 30.03
C ILE A 397 -6.30 -33.36 31.10
N LYS A 398 -6.36 -34.67 30.79
CA LYS A 398 -6.75 -35.73 31.73
C LYS A 398 -5.80 -35.82 32.91
N VAL A 399 -4.48 -35.69 32.66
CA VAL A 399 -3.48 -35.71 33.73
C VAL A 399 -3.60 -34.45 34.62
N ARG A 400 -3.80 -33.26 34.01
CA ARG A 400 -4.03 -32.05 34.79
C ARG A 400 -5.29 -32.14 35.68
N ALA A 401 -6.39 -32.68 35.14
CA ALA A 401 -7.63 -32.90 35.91
C ALA A 401 -7.40 -33.82 37.11
N LYS A 402 -6.72 -34.97 36.88
CA LYS A 402 -6.41 -35.93 37.97
C LYS A 402 -5.52 -35.34 39.07
N LYS A 403 -4.70 -34.33 38.77
CA LYS A 403 -3.86 -33.62 39.75
C LYS A 403 -4.54 -32.40 40.37
N GLY A 404 -5.81 -32.15 40.09
CA GLY A 404 -6.56 -30.97 40.60
C GLY A 404 -6.03 -29.64 40.05
N LEU A 405 -5.40 -29.62 38.86
CA LEU A 405 -4.81 -28.45 38.24
C LEU A 405 -5.79 -27.72 37.27
N ILE A 406 -7.04 -28.20 37.19
CA ILE A 406 -8.08 -27.52 36.43
C ILE A 406 -8.95 -26.76 37.44
N LYS A 407 -9.09 -25.47 37.25
CA LYS A 407 -9.93 -24.58 38.09
C LYS A 407 -11.37 -24.61 37.60
#